data_743ac07f22e40b127fd040e8ed328e53
#
_entry.id   743ac07f22e40b127fd040e8ed328e53
#
_cell.length_a   1.000
_cell.length_b   1.000
_cell.length_c   1.000
_cell.angle_alpha   90.00
_cell.angle_beta   90.00
_cell.angle_gamma   90.00
#
_symmetry.space_group_name_H-M   'P 1'
#
loop_
_entity.id
_entity.type
_entity.pdbx_description
1 polymer ?
#
loop_
_entity_poly.entity_id
_entity_poly.type
_entity_poly.pdbx_seq_one_letter_code
_entity_poly.pdbx_strand_id
1 'polypeptide(L)'
;MVYHTAQIEMKVAIHFPVWKRIKIRNIAMDALDRVRGQLLRHGIETQVCVIGDDPGLAAVCKKREYHHFECSNHPVGRKFEMGARHMLRHMEFDYFMEYCSDNILRNDWADLMAKELKAGRAWVAHNQFYIVNSKTGETNLFAGRGQSNVGRCTKRYLLEHSQKHLNRCYDYELMSGMDASFRTNISRCTDQLTYLLKTETPLIVDLKSDVNINTFHGFARKPDRFPPTNVVGDFPELHQLKPFEIL
;
A
#
# COMPACT_ATOMS: atom_id res chain seq x y z
N MET A 1 8.05 5.10 34.37
CA MET A 1 8.48 4.65 33.04
C MET A 1 8.86 5.87 32.22
N VAL A 2 10.13 6.03 31.89
CA VAL A 2 10.58 7.12 31.01
C VAL A 2 10.33 6.65 29.59
N TYR A 3 9.31 7.22 28.93
CA TYR A 3 9.13 7.03 27.50
C TYR A 3 10.28 7.74 26.78
N HIS A 4 11.27 6.99 26.33
CA HIS A 4 12.18 7.49 25.33
C HIS A 4 11.34 7.78 24.08
N THR A 5 11.06 9.05 23.83
CA THR A 5 10.54 9.49 22.52
C THR A 5 11.60 9.10 21.51
N ALA A 6 11.31 8.12 20.66
CA ALA A 6 12.20 7.75 19.57
C ALA A 6 12.50 9.02 18.76
N GLN A 7 13.76 9.33 18.56
CA GLN A 7 14.15 10.44 17.70
C GLN A 7 13.66 10.14 16.30
N ILE A 8 12.90 11.05 15.71
CA ILE A 8 12.44 10.91 14.32
C ILE A 8 13.64 11.06 13.39
N GLU A 9 13.95 9.99 12.67
CA GLU A 9 15.08 9.91 11.74
C GLU A 9 14.63 10.03 10.28
N MET A 10 13.36 9.71 10.00
CA MET A 10 12.84 9.60 8.65
C MET A 10 11.33 9.82 8.61
N LYS A 11 10.83 10.36 7.49
CA LYS A 11 9.40 10.54 7.23
C LYS A 11 8.95 9.73 6.01
N VAL A 12 7.84 9.02 6.15
CA VAL A 12 7.20 8.26 5.05
C VAL A 12 5.80 8.83 4.80
N ALA A 13 5.55 9.32 3.60
CA ALA A 13 4.21 9.72 3.17
C ALA A 13 3.50 8.55 2.49
N ILE A 14 2.32 8.20 2.97
CA ILE A 14 1.54 7.05 2.51
C ILE A 14 0.42 7.51 1.59
N HIS A 15 0.52 7.14 0.33
CA HIS A 15 -0.46 7.38 -0.72
C HIS A 15 -1.55 6.30 -0.66
N PHE A 16 -2.76 6.69 -0.25
CA PHE A 16 -3.83 5.76 0.04
C PHE A 16 -5.11 6.07 -0.77
N PRO A 17 -5.19 5.69 -2.05
CA PRO A 17 -6.39 5.85 -2.85
C PRO A 17 -7.50 4.89 -2.40
N VAL A 18 -8.69 5.42 -2.18
CA VAL A 18 -9.87 4.68 -1.72
C VAL A 18 -11.06 4.87 -2.65
N TRP A 19 -11.89 3.84 -2.80
CA TRP A 19 -13.14 3.92 -3.54
C TRP A 19 -14.13 2.87 -3.06
N LYS A 20 -15.26 3.31 -2.51
CA LYS A 20 -16.32 2.42 -1.99
C LYS A 20 -15.78 1.39 -0.98
N ARG A 21 -16.38 0.21 -0.90
CA ARG A 21 -15.94 -0.94 -0.09
C ARG A 21 -15.66 -0.59 1.38
N ILE A 22 -16.58 0.13 2.03
CA ILE A 22 -16.39 0.74 3.37
C ILE A 22 -15.81 -0.26 4.37
N LYS A 23 -16.37 -1.51 4.44
CA LYS A 23 -15.88 -2.53 5.40
C LYS A 23 -14.42 -2.89 5.13
N ILE A 24 -14.07 -3.25 3.88
CA ILE A 24 -12.71 -3.64 3.49
C ILE A 24 -11.74 -2.47 3.69
N ARG A 25 -12.12 -1.25 3.27
CA ARG A 25 -11.35 -0.04 3.51
C ARG A 25 -11.03 0.18 4.99
N ASN A 26 -12.00 0.00 5.87
CA ASN A 26 -11.79 0.19 7.31
C ASN A 26 -10.81 -0.86 7.88
N ILE A 27 -10.90 -2.11 7.45
CA ILE A 27 -9.93 -3.17 7.79
C ILE A 27 -8.51 -2.77 7.32
N ALA A 28 -8.39 -2.30 6.09
CA ALA A 28 -7.10 -1.81 5.57
C ALA A 28 -6.57 -0.59 6.35
N MET A 29 -7.45 0.31 6.81
CA MET A 29 -7.06 1.43 7.67
C MET A 29 -6.60 0.97 9.05
N ASP A 30 -7.26 -0.03 9.66
CA ASP A 30 -6.84 -0.59 10.95
C ASP A 30 -5.45 -1.25 10.85
N ALA A 31 -5.21 -2.01 9.78
CA ALA A 31 -3.90 -2.58 9.48
C ALA A 31 -2.84 -1.48 9.27
N LEU A 32 -3.21 -0.41 8.59
CA LEU A 32 -2.29 0.72 8.37
C LEU A 32 -1.95 1.44 9.68
N ASP A 33 -2.91 1.64 10.60
CA ASP A 33 -2.66 2.24 11.91
C ASP A 33 -1.69 1.39 12.75
N ARG A 34 -1.83 0.06 12.69
CA ARG A 34 -0.87 -0.85 13.33
C ARG A 34 0.54 -0.68 12.74
N VAL A 35 0.67 -0.68 11.41
CA VAL A 35 1.94 -0.51 10.70
C VAL A 35 2.59 0.84 11.02
N ARG A 36 1.82 1.92 11.08
CA ARG A 36 2.30 3.24 11.49
C ARG A 36 2.92 3.22 12.90
N GLY A 37 2.22 2.61 13.85
CA GLY A 37 2.74 2.43 15.21
C GLY A 37 4.02 1.59 15.25
N GLN A 38 4.14 0.59 14.36
CA GLN A 38 5.35 -0.21 14.22
C GLN A 38 6.51 0.60 13.64
N LEU A 39 6.30 1.32 12.54
CA LEU A 39 7.31 2.18 11.92
C LEU A 39 7.81 3.28 12.88
N LEU A 40 6.90 3.85 13.68
CA LEU A 40 7.28 4.85 14.69
C LEU A 40 8.28 4.32 15.72
N ARG A 41 8.16 3.03 16.12
CA ARG A 41 9.14 2.39 17.00
C ARG A 41 10.54 2.29 16.38
N HIS A 42 10.62 2.35 15.06
CA HIS A 42 11.88 2.44 14.31
C HIS A 42 12.35 3.88 14.04
N GLY A 43 11.73 4.90 14.64
CA GLY A 43 12.05 6.30 14.38
C GLY A 43 11.56 6.80 13.01
N ILE A 44 10.60 6.09 12.39
CA ILE A 44 10.02 6.44 11.11
C ILE A 44 8.62 7.02 11.33
N GLU A 45 8.49 8.34 11.16
CA GLU A 45 7.21 9.03 11.19
C GLU A 45 6.42 8.77 9.89
N THR A 46 5.11 8.61 10.00
CA THR A 46 4.26 8.38 8.82
C THR A 46 3.15 9.42 8.72
N GLN A 47 2.93 9.93 7.51
CA GLN A 47 1.84 10.81 7.16
C GLN A 47 0.96 10.12 6.11
N VAL A 48 -0.33 9.93 6.39
CA VAL A 48 -1.26 9.25 5.47
C VAL A 48 -2.04 10.28 4.68
N CYS A 49 -2.02 10.18 3.35
CA CYS A 49 -2.88 10.93 2.45
C CYS A 49 -3.92 10.00 1.83
N VAL A 50 -5.15 10.11 2.27
CA VAL A 50 -6.30 9.37 1.72
C VAL A 50 -6.87 10.14 0.55
N ILE A 51 -6.93 9.50 -0.62
CA ILE A 51 -7.41 10.13 -1.86
C ILE A 51 -8.74 9.48 -2.28
N GLY A 52 -9.80 10.27 -2.33
CA GLY A 52 -11.12 9.78 -2.72
C GLY A 52 -12.23 10.78 -2.43
N ASP A 53 -13.39 10.50 -3.01
CA ASP A 53 -14.61 11.32 -2.93
C ASP A 53 -15.79 10.58 -2.27
N ASP A 54 -15.52 9.48 -1.56
CA ASP A 54 -16.58 8.70 -0.89
C ASP A 54 -17.27 9.54 0.20
N PRO A 55 -18.61 9.50 0.32
CA PRO A 55 -19.33 10.19 1.38
C PRO A 55 -18.82 9.81 2.77
N GLY A 56 -18.60 10.80 3.62
CA GLY A 56 -18.13 10.63 5.00
C GLY A 56 -16.63 10.31 5.13
N LEU A 57 -15.90 10.19 4.05
CA LEU A 57 -14.46 9.88 4.08
C LEU A 57 -13.65 10.91 4.85
N ALA A 58 -13.93 12.20 4.65
CA ALA A 58 -13.26 13.29 5.36
C ALA A 58 -13.39 13.17 6.89
N ALA A 59 -14.57 12.79 7.40
CA ALA A 59 -14.80 12.60 8.83
C ALA A 59 -13.98 11.40 9.38
N VAL A 60 -13.89 10.31 8.61
CA VAL A 60 -13.06 9.15 8.97
C VAL A 60 -11.58 9.54 9.01
N CYS A 61 -11.10 10.29 8.01
CA CYS A 61 -9.73 10.77 7.95
C CYS A 61 -9.39 11.68 9.15
N LYS A 62 -10.28 12.65 9.46
CA LYS A 62 -10.11 13.52 10.63
C LYS A 62 -9.98 12.75 11.94
N LYS A 63 -10.81 11.70 12.14
CA LYS A 63 -10.76 10.86 13.36
C LYS A 63 -9.45 10.08 13.49
N ARG A 64 -8.81 9.72 12.37
CA ARG A 64 -7.56 8.94 12.32
C ARG A 64 -6.31 9.82 12.16
N GLU A 65 -6.48 11.14 12.14
CA GLU A 65 -5.38 12.08 11.87
C GLU A 65 -4.71 11.84 10.50
N TYR A 66 -5.53 11.52 9.50
CA TYR A 66 -5.11 11.38 8.11
C TYR A 66 -5.40 12.65 7.32
N HIS A 67 -4.52 13.01 6.41
CA HIS A 67 -4.83 14.01 5.39
C HIS A 67 -5.87 13.45 4.42
N HIS A 68 -6.83 14.27 4.02
CA HIS A 68 -7.82 13.93 3.01
C HIS A 68 -7.66 14.82 1.79
N PHE A 69 -7.51 14.21 0.64
CA PHE A 69 -7.51 14.86 -0.67
C PHE A 69 -8.69 14.34 -1.49
N GLU A 70 -9.69 15.22 -1.70
CA GLU A 70 -10.88 14.89 -2.47
C GLU A 70 -10.53 14.79 -3.96
N CYS A 71 -10.78 13.63 -4.56
CA CYS A 71 -10.49 13.36 -5.96
C CYS A 71 -11.37 12.24 -6.48
N SER A 72 -12.00 12.46 -7.65
CA SER A 72 -12.82 11.48 -8.36
C SER A 72 -12.04 10.21 -8.73
N ASN A 73 -12.73 9.08 -8.71
CA ASN A 73 -12.16 7.78 -9.07
C ASN A 73 -12.02 7.54 -10.58
N HIS A 74 -12.49 8.42 -11.43
CA HIS A 74 -12.49 8.22 -12.89
C HIS A 74 -11.81 9.37 -13.62
N PRO A 75 -10.79 9.05 -14.44
CA PRO A 75 -10.09 7.76 -14.53
C PRO A 75 -9.26 7.48 -13.27
N VAL A 76 -8.99 6.19 -12.99
CA VAL A 76 -8.25 5.77 -11.78
C VAL A 76 -6.83 6.35 -11.77
N GLY A 77 -6.17 6.37 -12.93
CA GLY A 77 -4.83 6.94 -13.10
C GLY A 77 -4.77 8.41 -12.67
N ARG A 78 -5.82 9.20 -13.00
CA ARG A 78 -5.95 10.58 -12.55
C ARG A 78 -5.90 10.70 -11.03
N LYS A 79 -6.66 9.87 -10.32
CA LYS A 79 -6.69 9.88 -8.86
C LYS A 79 -5.31 9.59 -8.26
N PHE A 80 -4.62 8.56 -8.76
CA PHE A 80 -3.28 8.22 -8.30
C PHE A 80 -2.28 9.35 -8.58
N GLU A 81 -2.29 9.91 -9.77
CA GLU A 81 -1.38 10.98 -10.17
C GLU A 81 -1.65 12.27 -9.37
N MET A 82 -2.91 12.68 -9.25
CA MET A 82 -3.28 13.89 -8.50
C MET A 82 -2.94 13.75 -7.02
N GLY A 83 -3.14 12.56 -6.43
CA GLY A 83 -2.71 12.27 -5.07
C GLY A 83 -1.19 12.40 -4.89
N ALA A 84 -0.40 11.80 -5.79
CA ALA A 84 1.05 11.92 -5.75
C ALA A 84 1.53 13.37 -5.89
N ARG A 85 0.96 14.15 -6.80
CA ARG A 85 1.24 15.59 -6.95
C ARG A 85 0.87 16.39 -5.71
N HIS A 86 -0.28 16.12 -5.13
CA HIS A 86 -0.72 16.79 -3.89
C HIS A 86 0.29 16.55 -2.77
N MET A 87 0.71 15.30 -2.57
CA MET A 87 1.68 14.95 -1.55
C MET A 87 3.04 15.62 -1.78
N LEU A 88 3.55 15.63 -3.01
CA LEU A 88 4.80 16.30 -3.35
C LEU A 88 4.79 17.79 -3.05
N ARG A 89 3.63 18.45 -3.19
CA ARG A 89 3.49 19.91 -2.98
C ARG A 89 3.23 20.30 -1.53
N HIS A 90 2.54 19.45 -0.77
CA HIS A 90 1.96 19.83 0.54
C HIS A 90 2.48 19.01 1.72
N MET A 91 3.30 17.97 1.47
CA MET A 91 3.83 17.10 2.52
C MET A 91 5.36 17.04 2.46
N GLU A 92 5.99 16.96 3.62
CA GLU A 92 7.44 16.71 3.72
C GLU A 92 7.67 15.25 4.04
N PHE A 93 8.46 14.56 3.21
CA PHE A 93 8.78 13.15 3.39
C PHE A 93 10.08 12.76 2.67
N ASP A 94 10.71 11.69 3.15
CA ASP A 94 11.89 11.07 2.53
C ASP A 94 11.48 9.97 1.55
N TYR A 95 10.40 9.23 1.92
CA TYR A 95 9.87 8.13 1.13
C TYR A 95 8.36 8.27 0.89
N PHE A 96 7.98 7.93 -0.32
CA PHE A 96 6.60 7.74 -0.75
C PHE A 96 6.25 6.26 -0.69
N MET A 97 5.20 5.90 0.02
CA MET A 97 4.71 4.54 0.13
C MET A 97 3.35 4.41 -0.55
N GLU A 98 3.19 3.44 -1.43
CA GLU A 98 1.89 3.10 -2.00
C GLU A 98 1.16 2.10 -1.12
N TYR A 99 -0.11 2.38 -0.83
CA TYR A 99 -0.98 1.51 -0.07
C TYR A 99 -2.39 1.56 -0.66
N CYS A 100 -3.08 0.42 -0.77
CA CYS A 100 -4.42 0.37 -1.37
C CYS A 100 -5.48 -0.02 -0.34
N SER A 101 -6.72 0.37 -0.63
CA SER A 101 -7.87 0.21 0.29
C SER A 101 -8.37 -1.23 0.45
N ASP A 102 -7.70 -2.21 -0.12
CA ASP A 102 -8.00 -3.64 -0.06
C ASP A 102 -6.79 -4.47 0.38
N ASN A 103 -5.76 -3.83 0.91
CA ASN A 103 -4.53 -4.50 1.29
C ASN A 103 -4.31 -4.49 2.80
N ILE A 104 -3.69 -5.57 3.28
CA ILE A 104 -3.23 -5.73 4.66
C ILE A 104 -1.75 -6.12 4.61
N LEU A 105 -0.93 -5.47 5.42
CA LEU A 105 0.49 -5.79 5.56
C LEU A 105 0.69 -6.73 6.75
N ARG A 106 1.60 -7.70 6.60
CA ARG A 106 1.95 -8.68 7.64
C ARG A 106 2.53 -7.99 8.88
N ASN A 107 2.43 -8.65 10.02
CA ASN A 107 2.86 -8.10 11.31
C ASN A 107 4.33 -7.66 11.36
N ASP A 108 5.23 -8.35 10.68
CA ASP A 108 6.66 -8.05 10.63
C ASP A 108 7.09 -7.20 9.43
N TRP A 109 6.13 -6.79 8.59
CA TRP A 109 6.42 -5.97 7.40
C TRP A 109 7.20 -4.70 7.76
N ALA A 110 6.79 -4.02 8.84
CA ALA A 110 7.40 -2.76 9.25
C ALA A 110 8.87 -2.93 9.68
N ASP A 111 9.20 -4.02 10.36
CA ASP A 111 10.57 -4.31 10.81
C ASP A 111 11.49 -4.56 9.61
N LEU A 112 11.01 -5.35 8.65
CA LEU A 112 11.76 -5.65 7.43
C LEU A 112 11.93 -4.41 6.55
N MET A 113 10.85 -3.62 6.38
CA MET A 113 10.89 -2.41 5.57
C MET A 113 11.79 -1.35 6.20
N ALA A 114 11.67 -1.10 7.52
CA ALA A 114 12.49 -0.11 8.23
C ALA A 114 14.00 -0.37 8.03
N LYS A 115 14.42 -1.64 8.05
CA LYS A 115 15.82 -2.03 7.78
C LYS A 115 16.28 -1.55 6.39
N GLU A 116 15.48 -1.77 5.36
CA GLU A 116 15.86 -1.42 3.99
C GLU A 116 15.80 0.09 3.73
N LEU A 117 14.83 0.79 4.35
CA LEU A 117 14.75 2.26 4.28
C LEU A 117 15.95 2.91 4.97
N LYS A 118 16.33 2.43 6.16
CA LYS A 118 17.53 2.89 6.89
C LYS A 118 18.84 2.56 6.16
N ALA A 119 18.87 1.47 5.40
CA ALA A 119 19.99 1.16 4.49
C ALA A 119 20.05 2.09 3.27
N GLY A 120 19.11 3.03 3.14
CA GLY A 120 19.11 4.04 2.08
C GLY A 120 18.65 3.54 0.72
N ARG A 121 17.98 2.38 0.65
CA ARG A 121 17.45 1.85 -0.62
C ARG A 121 16.53 2.87 -1.28
N ALA A 122 16.80 3.20 -2.54
CA ALA A 122 16.01 4.22 -3.23
C ALA A 122 14.60 3.75 -3.60
N TRP A 123 14.44 2.45 -3.81
CA TRP A 123 13.19 1.84 -4.23
C TRP A 123 13.09 0.40 -3.71
N VAL A 124 12.12 0.15 -2.83
CA VAL A 124 11.86 -1.18 -2.23
C VAL A 124 10.46 -1.62 -2.61
N ALA A 125 10.32 -2.85 -3.08
CA ALA A 125 9.03 -3.42 -3.50
C ALA A 125 8.91 -4.91 -3.16
N HIS A 126 7.75 -5.48 -3.42
CA HIS A 126 7.42 -6.90 -3.25
C HIS A 126 7.03 -7.50 -4.61
N ASN A 127 7.15 -8.81 -4.76
CA ASN A 127 6.74 -9.52 -5.98
C ASN A 127 5.76 -10.66 -5.72
N GLN A 128 5.33 -10.85 -4.47
CA GLN A 128 4.36 -11.87 -4.09
C GLN A 128 3.37 -11.34 -3.04
N PHE A 129 2.13 -11.80 -3.12
CA PHE A 129 1.07 -11.49 -2.17
C PHE A 129 0.00 -12.59 -2.17
N TYR A 130 -0.72 -12.71 -1.06
CA TYR A 130 -1.92 -13.51 -1.01
C TYR A 130 -3.10 -12.75 -1.57
N ILE A 131 -3.91 -13.41 -2.38
CA ILE A 131 -5.22 -12.92 -2.82
C ILE A 131 -6.27 -13.66 -2.00
N VAL A 132 -7.08 -12.93 -1.28
CA VAL A 132 -8.10 -13.50 -0.39
C VAL A 132 -9.49 -13.05 -0.83
N ASN A 133 -10.39 -14.01 -1.02
CA ASN A 133 -11.80 -13.72 -1.22
C ASN A 133 -12.43 -13.33 0.12
N SER A 134 -12.84 -12.08 0.24
CA SER A 134 -13.38 -11.53 1.49
C SER A 134 -14.72 -12.15 1.93
N LYS A 135 -15.41 -12.88 1.05
CA LYS A 135 -16.68 -13.57 1.37
C LYS A 135 -16.48 -15.02 1.76
N THR A 136 -15.57 -15.73 1.09
CA THR A 136 -15.40 -17.19 1.25
C THR A 136 -14.17 -17.55 2.07
N GLY A 137 -13.21 -16.62 2.25
CA GLY A 137 -11.92 -16.90 2.86
C GLY A 137 -10.95 -17.66 1.96
N GLU A 138 -11.38 -18.01 0.74
CA GLU A 138 -10.52 -18.69 -0.22
C GLU A 138 -9.27 -17.85 -0.50
N THR A 139 -8.11 -18.48 -0.42
CA THR A 139 -6.81 -17.80 -0.51
C THR A 139 -5.97 -18.42 -1.60
N ASN A 140 -5.38 -17.58 -2.44
CA ASN A 140 -4.44 -17.98 -3.48
C ASN A 140 -3.14 -17.19 -3.34
N LEU A 141 -2.02 -17.84 -3.68
CA LEU A 141 -0.73 -17.17 -3.79
C LEU A 141 -0.58 -16.56 -5.19
N PHE A 142 -0.28 -15.28 -5.24
CA PHE A 142 0.21 -14.62 -6.45
C PHE A 142 1.70 -14.37 -6.31
N ALA A 143 2.50 -15.04 -7.16
CA ALA A 143 3.93 -14.80 -7.31
C ALA A 143 4.19 -14.38 -8.76
N GLY A 144 4.27 -13.09 -8.99
CA GLY A 144 4.43 -12.50 -10.32
C GLY A 144 5.87 -12.21 -10.68
N ARG A 145 6.13 -12.02 -11.98
CA ARG A 145 7.41 -11.46 -12.46
C ARG A 145 7.47 -9.93 -12.25
N GLY A 146 6.34 -9.31 -11.90
CA GLY A 146 6.21 -7.89 -11.65
C GLY A 146 6.39 -7.53 -10.18
N GLN A 147 6.38 -6.24 -9.91
CA GLN A 147 6.41 -5.68 -8.55
C GLN A 147 4.98 -5.34 -8.15
N SER A 148 4.61 -5.62 -6.90
CA SER A 148 3.38 -5.08 -6.32
C SER A 148 3.57 -3.61 -5.96
N ASN A 149 2.52 -2.81 -6.12
CA ASN A 149 2.49 -1.43 -5.65
C ASN A 149 2.27 -1.34 -4.13
N VAL A 150 1.69 -2.36 -3.53
CA VAL A 150 1.34 -2.34 -2.10
C VAL A 150 2.57 -2.42 -1.23
N GLY A 151 2.70 -1.49 -0.29
CA GLY A 151 3.88 -1.40 0.56
C GLY A 151 5.17 -1.07 -0.20
N ARG A 152 5.08 -0.66 -1.46
CA ARG A 152 6.22 -0.18 -2.22
C ARG A 152 6.66 1.17 -1.70
N CYS A 153 7.93 1.29 -1.31
CA CYS A 153 8.52 2.53 -0.83
C CYS A 153 9.51 3.07 -1.87
N THR A 154 9.36 4.33 -2.22
CA THR A 154 10.15 5.01 -3.24
C THR A 154 10.67 6.33 -2.69
N LYS A 155 11.97 6.61 -2.79
CA LYS A 155 12.54 7.90 -2.35
C LYS A 155 11.89 9.07 -3.09
N ARG A 156 11.61 10.15 -2.36
CA ARG A 156 10.96 11.36 -2.84
C ARG A 156 11.59 11.89 -4.13
N TYR A 157 12.92 11.98 -4.20
CA TYR A 157 13.60 12.53 -5.36
C TYR A 157 13.29 11.78 -6.67
N LEU A 158 12.94 10.48 -6.63
CA LEU A 158 12.55 9.73 -7.83
C LEU A 158 11.19 10.17 -8.37
N LEU A 159 10.25 10.52 -7.47
CA LEU A 159 8.97 11.09 -7.88
C LEU A 159 9.15 12.49 -8.44
N GLU A 160 9.96 13.32 -7.78
CA GLU A 160 10.28 14.67 -8.23
C GLU A 160 10.95 14.65 -9.62
N HIS A 161 11.86 13.70 -9.84
CA HIS A 161 12.53 13.50 -11.12
C HIS A 161 11.52 13.07 -12.21
N SER A 162 10.62 12.12 -11.90
CA SER A 162 9.56 11.71 -12.82
C SER A 162 8.63 12.88 -13.17
N GLN A 163 8.21 13.67 -12.17
CA GLN A 163 7.40 14.87 -12.41
C GLN A 163 8.14 15.90 -13.28
N LYS A 164 9.42 16.12 -13.05
CA LYS A 164 10.23 17.08 -13.81
C LYS A 164 10.41 16.67 -15.27
N HIS A 165 10.69 15.39 -15.54
CA HIS A 165 11.08 14.91 -16.89
C HIS A 165 9.91 14.35 -17.69
N LEU A 166 8.93 13.71 -17.05
CA LEU A 166 7.78 13.08 -17.69
C LEU A 166 6.47 13.82 -17.40
N ASN A 167 6.51 14.82 -16.50
CA ASN A 167 5.33 15.51 -15.96
C ASN A 167 4.29 14.55 -15.36
N ARG A 168 4.73 13.39 -14.83
CA ARG A 168 3.85 12.39 -14.21
C ARG A 168 4.62 11.31 -13.46
N CYS A 169 3.99 10.73 -12.44
CA CYS A 169 4.35 9.46 -11.82
C CYS A 169 3.47 8.32 -12.34
N TYR A 170 2.18 8.60 -12.57
CA TYR A 170 1.19 7.67 -13.11
C TYR A 170 0.61 8.19 -14.42
N ASP A 171 0.27 7.27 -15.33
CA ASP A 171 -0.43 7.64 -16.55
C ASP A 171 -1.90 7.98 -16.24
N TYR A 172 -2.29 9.18 -16.61
CA TYR A 172 -3.50 9.85 -16.17
C TYR A 172 -4.79 9.17 -16.61
N GLU A 173 -4.83 8.63 -17.82
CA GLU A 173 -6.04 8.08 -18.43
C GLU A 173 -6.29 6.60 -18.11
N LEU A 174 -5.42 5.98 -17.28
CA LEU A 174 -5.56 4.55 -16.99
C LEU A 174 -6.74 4.25 -16.07
N MET A 175 -7.43 3.15 -16.38
CA MET A 175 -8.48 2.58 -15.54
C MET A 175 -7.96 1.43 -14.65
N SER A 176 -6.78 0.87 -14.97
CA SER A 176 -6.11 -0.20 -14.23
C SER A 176 -4.61 -0.20 -14.52
N GLY A 177 -3.81 -1.01 -13.81
CA GLY A 177 -2.37 -1.16 -14.08
C GLY A 177 -1.52 0.00 -13.55
N MET A 178 -1.98 0.66 -12.47
CA MET A 178 -1.27 1.80 -11.86
C MET A 178 0.15 1.44 -11.41
N ASP A 179 0.34 0.24 -10.90
CA ASP A 179 1.63 -0.30 -10.50
C ASP A 179 2.62 -0.44 -11.66
N ALA A 180 2.14 -0.89 -12.82
CA ALA A 180 2.96 -0.98 -14.03
C ALA A 180 3.31 0.41 -14.58
N SER A 181 2.33 1.33 -14.59
CA SER A 181 2.52 2.71 -15.03
C SER A 181 3.57 3.43 -14.16
N PHE A 182 3.41 3.42 -12.85
CA PHE A 182 4.38 4.01 -11.92
C PHE A 182 5.77 3.43 -12.12
N ARG A 183 5.89 2.09 -12.12
CA ARG A 183 7.18 1.43 -12.33
C ARG A 183 7.84 1.88 -13.61
N THR A 184 7.10 1.91 -14.71
CA THR A 184 7.63 2.33 -16.02
C THR A 184 8.10 3.78 -15.98
N ASN A 185 7.33 4.68 -15.39
CA ASN A 185 7.68 6.10 -15.35
C ASN A 185 8.88 6.36 -14.43
N ILE A 186 8.94 5.73 -13.25
CA ILE A 186 10.09 5.86 -12.35
C ILE A 186 11.35 5.25 -12.98
N SER A 187 11.28 4.07 -13.60
CA SER A 187 12.46 3.42 -14.21
C SER A 187 13.04 4.18 -15.39
N ARG A 188 12.27 5.04 -16.05
CA ARG A 188 12.78 5.96 -17.08
C ARG A 188 13.63 7.11 -16.53
N CYS A 189 13.54 7.34 -15.22
CA CYS A 189 14.18 8.47 -14.56
C CYS A 189 15.39 8.06 -13.70
N THR A 190 15.71 6.77 -13.65
CA THR A 190 16.80 6.26 -12.81
C THR A 190 17.33 4.94 -13.33
N ASP A 191 18.64 4.75 -13.22
CA ASP A 191 19.32 3.46 -13.46
C ASP A 191 19.28 2.56 -12.20
N GLN A 192 18.75 3.05 -11.10
CA GLN A 192 18.69 2.29 -9.86
C GLN A 192 17.65 1.17 -9.97
N LEU A 193 18.11 -0.05 -9.74
CA LEU A 193 17.22 -1.22 -9.71
C LEU A 193 16.36 -1.22 -8.44
N THR A 194 15.14 -1.67 -8.59
CA THR A 194 14.26 -1.93 -7.45
C THR A 194 14.85 -3.02 -6.58
N TYR A 195 14.96 -2.76 -5.30
CA TYR A 195 15.24 -3.80 -4.32
C TYR A 195 13.97 -4.59 -4.03
N LEU A 196 13.98 -5.88 -4.32
CA LEU A 196 12.85 -6.77 -4.01
C LEU A 196 13.05 -7.39 -2.62
N LEU A 197 12.15 -7.06 -1.71
CA LEU A 197 12.10 -7.67 -0.40
C LEU A 197 11.59 -9.11 -0.55
N LYS A 198 12.50 -10.06 -0.34
CA LYS A 198 12.23 -11.51 -0.49
C LYS A 198 12.00 -12.12 0.88
N THR A 199 10.89 -12.83 1.01
CA THR A 199 10.51 -13.60 2.20
C THR A 199 9.98 -14.96 1.77
N GLU A 200 10.00 -15.94 2.67
CA GLU A 200 9.45 -17.28 2.39
C GLU A 200 7.94 -17.23 2.15
N THR A 201 7.26 -16.38 2.93
CA THR A 201 5.81 -16.18 2.81
C THR A 201 5.51 -14.73 2.45
N PRO A 202 4.44 -14.43 1.69
CA PRO A 202 4.05 -13.07 1.33
C PRO A 202 3.89 -12.14 2.53
N LEU A 203 4.29 -10.90 2.34
CA LEU A 203 4.12 -9.82 3.33
C LEU A 203 2.81 -9.04 3.15
N ILE A 204 1.99 -9.43 2.19
CA ILE A 204 0.81 -8.68 1.76
C ILE A 204 -0.35 -9.63 1.54
N VAL A 205 -1.52 -9.23 2.00
CA VAL A 205 -2.83 -9.76 1.59
C VAL A 205 -3.54 -8.72 0.75
N ASP A 206 -4.08 -9.14 -0.39
CA ASP A 206 -4.96 -8.36 -1.26
C ASP A 206 -6.39 -8.93 -1.18
N LEU A 207 -7.30 -8.17 -0.54
CA LEU A 207 -8.68 -8.57 -0.32
C LEU A 207 -9.54 -8.34 -1.56
N LYS A 208 -10.12 -9.39 -2.11
CA LYS A 208 -11.04 -9.30 -3.24
C LYS A 208 -12.49 -9.39 -2.80
N SER A 209 -13.29 -8.50 -3.36
CA SER A 209 -14.74 -8.46 -3.25
C SER A 209 -15.38 -8.36 -4.64
N ASP A 210 -16.69 -8.36 -4.73
CA ASP A 210 -17.41 -8.28 -6.02
C ASP A 210 -17.20 -6.96 -6.78
N VAL A 211 -16.75 -5.92 -6.08
CA VAL A 211 -16.56 -4.57 -6.66
C VAL A 211 -15.09 -4.20 -6.92
N ASN A 212 -14.19 -5.16 -6.85
CA ASN A 212 -12.79 -4.93 -7.24
C ASN A 212 -12.66 -4.77 -8.76
N ILE A 213 -11.73 -3.92 -9.20
CA ILE A 213 -11.34 -3.80 -10.62
C ILE A 213 -10.90 -5.16 -11.16
N ASN A 214 -10.10 -5.88 -10.36
CA ASN A 214 -9.66 -7.24 -10.64
C ASN A 214 -10.37 -8.18 -9.67
N THR A 215 -11.19 -9.09 -10.18
CA THR A 215 -11.92 -10.07 -9.37
C THR A 215 -11.01 -11.20 -8.88
N PHE A 216 -11.39 -11.88 -7.80
CA PHE A 216 -10.67 -13.04 -7.28
C PHE A 216 -10.43 -14.09 -8.38
N HIS A 217 -11.44 -14.47 -9.14
CA HIS A 217 -11.34 -15.47 -10.22
C HIS A 217 -10.50 -15.01 -11.42
N GLY A 218 -10.35 -13.70 -11.64
CA GLY A 218 -9.49 -13.15 -12.69
C GLY A 218 -8.00 -13.42 -12.44
N PHE A 219 -7.60 -13.52 -11.18
CA PHE A 219 -6.22 -13.85 -10.78
C PHE A 219 -5.99 -15.35 -10.57
N ALA A 220 -7.04 -16.12 -10.30
CA ALA A 220 -7.00 -17.56 -9.96
C ALA A 220 -6.66 -18.49 -11.13
N ARG A 221 -5.97 -18.00 -12.16
CA ARG A 221 -5.60 -18.82 -13.36
C ARG A 221 -4.68 -20.01 -13.07
N LYS A 222 -4.08 -20.09 -11.89
CA LYS A 222 -3.39 -21.28 -11.36
C LYS A 222 -3.57 -21.25 -9.84
N PRO A 223 -4.39 -22.15 -9.29
CA PRO A 223 -4.43 -22.33 -7.86
C PRO A 223 -3.15 -23.05 -7.43
N ASP A 224 -2.11 -22.33 -7.10
CA ASP A 224 -1.13 -22.87 -6.17
C ASP A 224 -1.84 -22.91 -4.82
N ARG A 225 -2.50 -24.06 -4.59
CA ARG A 225 -3.32 -24.34 -3.43
C ARG A 225 -2.44 -24.54 -2.20
N PHE A 226 -2.09 -23.47 -1.55
CA PHE A 226 -1.69 -23.53 -0.15
C PHE A 226 -2.40 -22.41 0.59
N PRO A 227 -3.56 -22.69 1.25
CA PRO A 227 -3.95 -21.81 2.33
C PRO A 227 -2.79 -21.86 3.34
N PRO A 228 -2.15 -20.75 3.65
CA PRO A 228 -1.17 -20.75 4.71
C PRO A 228 -1.90 -21.15 5.99
N THR A 229 -1.35 -22.10 6.72
CA THR A 229 -1.90 -22.65 7.95
C THR A 229 -2.07 -21.61 9.06
N ASN A 230 -1.62 -20.36 8.87
CA ASN A 230 -1.71 -19.29 9.87
C ASN A 230 -1.85 -17.88 9.26
N VAL A 231 -2.65 -17.72 8.20
CA VAL A 231 -2.87 -16.38 7.59
C VAL A 231 -3.38 -15.36 8.62
N VAL A 232 -4.25 -15.78 9.53
CA VAL A 232 -4.83 -14.87 10.54
C VAL A 232 -3.79 -14.43 11.56
N GLY A 233 -2.87 -15.31 11.98
CA GLY A 233 -1.79 -14.95 12.89
C GLY A 233 -0.83 -13.92 12.29
N ASP A 234 -0.55 -14.06 11.00
CA ASP A 234 0.31 -13.15 10.24
C ASP A 234 -0.39 -11.83 9.88
N PHE A 235 -1.71 -11.87 9.68
CA PHE A 235 -2.56 -10.75 9.26
C PHE A 235 -3.78 -10.62 10.19
N PRO A 236 -3.60 -10.11 11.40
CA PRO A 236 -4.63 -10.17 12.45
C PRO A 236 -5.94 -9.47 12.10
N GLU A 237 -5.92 -8.48 11.22
CA GLU A 237 -7.14 -7.78 10.81
C GLU A 237 -8.10 -8.66 10.00
N LEU A 238 -7.65 -9.83 9.50
CA LEU A 238 -8.51 -10.78 8.79
C LEU A 238 -9.65 -11.33 9.67
N HIS A 239 -9.46 -11.39 11.01
CA HIS A 239 -10.52 -11.83 11.92
C HIS A 239 -11.81 -10.96 11.83
N GLN A 240 -11.72 -9.76 11.30
CA GLN A 240 -12.88 -8.88 11.06
C GLN A 240 -13.74 -9.34 9.86
N LEU A 241 -13.28 -10.32 9.10
CA LEU A 241 -14.05 -10.94 8.01
C LEU A 241 -14.70 -12.23 8.51
N LYS A 242 -16.01 -12.41 8.22
CA LYS A 242 -16.76 -13.60 8.64
C LYS A 242 -16.07 -14.96 8.42
N PRO A 243 -15.41 -15.22 7.25
CA PRO A 243 -14.75 -16.50 7.03
C PRO A 243 -13.61 -16.82 8.00
N PHE A 244 -13.11 -15.82 8.73
CA PHE A 244 -11.97 -15.93 9.65
C PHE A 244 -12.35 -15.65 11.12
N GLU A 245 -13.63 -15.44 11.43
CA GLU A 245 -14.10 -15.18 12.80
C GLU A 245 -13.95 -16.39 13.75
N ILE A 246 -13.68 -17.60 13.21
CA ILE A 246 -13.66 -18.87 13.95
C ILE A 246 -12.23 -19.48 14.03
N LEU A 247 -11.25 -18.83 13.47
CA LEU A 247 -9.85 -19.26 13.51
C LEU A 247 -9.06 -18.40 14.52
#